data_962842417db02e70548016826ff66ad1
#
_entry.id   962842417db02e70548016826ff66ad1
#
_cell.length_a   1.000
_cell.length_b   1.000
_cell.length_c   1.000
_cell.angle_alpha   90.00
_cell.angle_beta   90.00
_cell.angle_gamma   90.00
#
_symmetry.space_group_name_H-M   'P 1'
#
loop_
_entity.id
_entity.type
_entity.pdbx_description
1 polymer ?
#
loop_
_entity_poly.entity_id
_entity_poly.type
_entity_poly.pdbx_seq_one_letter_code
_entity_poly.pdbx_strand_id
1 'polypeptide(L)'
;MHRSRGEMSGLASRLCACGSSVCTVQRSKVINDATQAPEVLSRLLQQAEAAGASDIHLHLTGGQTEVAFRLDGLLTPVTTLESGLGEHVIGRIKFLARLKTYQDSLPQDGRIDRRDSGAGCDIRVATYPTVRGEKVVLRLFNRDGVLALEDLALPDGLVSELAAFLRQETGLLLLTGPAGSGKTTTIYACLRALAQGGRKHVITVEDPVEQILPGVMQTEVNEARGLTFGVAARHLLRQDPQVLVLGEIRDDETATLAVRAALTGHLVISTLHAGSCRGVFERLLAMCPDHAAV
;
A
#
# COMPACT_ATOMS: atom_id res chain seq x y z
N MET A 1 -7.80 76.09 1.17
CA MET A 1 -8.53 76.27 -0.12
C MET A 1 -8.40 74.98 -0.93
N HIS A 2 -9.54 74.41 -1.16
CA HIS A 2 -9.98 73.58 -2.31
C HIS A 2 -9.08 72.50 -2.89
N ARG A 3 -9.54 71.21 -2.66
CA ARG A 3 -10.19 70.24 -3.64
C ARG A 3 -9.25 69.80 -4.78
N SER A 4 -9.06 68.55 -5.06
CA SER A 4 -10.11 67.67 -5.53
C SER A 4 -9.65 66.19 -5.52
N ARG A 5 -10.62 65.32 -5.33
CA ARG A 5 -10.64 63.88 -5.55
C ARG A 5 -10.49 63.54 -7.05
N GLY A 6 -9.85 62.44 -7.37
CA GLY A 6 -9.83 61.85 -8.71
C GLY A 6 -9.26 60.47 -8.64
N GLU A 7 -10.14 59.51 -8.50
CA GLU A 7 -10.32 58.27 -9.26
C GLU A 7 -9.06 57.44 -9.55
N MET A 8 -8.88 56.42 -8.77
CA MET A 8 -8.20 55.18 -9.19
C MET A 8 -9.21 54.04 -9.22
N SER A 9 -9.93 53.94 -10.32
CA SER A 9 -10.69 52.75 -10.69
C SER A 9 -9.96 52.07 -11.85
N GLY A 10 -9.69 50.78 -11.70
CA GLY A 10 -9.39 49.99 -12.88
C GLY A 10 -8.15 49.13 -12.81
N LEU A 11 -8.07 48.17 -11.86
CA LEU A 11 -7.22 46.97 -12.01
C LEU A 11 -7.66 45.90 -11.01
N ALA A 12 -8.91 45.48 -11.13
CA ALA A 12 -9.45 44.37 -10.38
C ALA A 12 -10.41 43.55 -11.25
N SER A 13 -9.89 42.88 -12.25
CA SER A 13 -10.70 41.86 -12.96
C SER A 13 -9.80 40.97 -13.82
N ARG A 14 -9.07 40.09 -13.21
CA ARG A 14 -8.60 38.80 -13.80
C ARG A 14 -8.00 37.91 -12.75
N LEU A 15 -8.80 37.51 -11.78
CA LEU A 15 -8.57 36.39 -10.91
C LEU A 15 -9.93 35.84 -10.58
N CYS A 16 -10.34 34.81 -11.27
CA CYS A 16 -11.31 33.85 -10.82
C CYS A 16 -11.74 32.96 -11.98
N ALA A 17 -11.22 31.82 -12.05
CA ALA A 17 -11.93 30.62 -12.49
C ALA A 17 -11.04 29.41 -12.24
N CYS A 18 -10.77 29.14 -10.99
CA CYS A 18 -10.42 27.79 -10.56
C CYS A 18 -11.42 27.46 -9.45
N GLY A 19 -12.52 26.83 -9.86
CA GLY A 19 -13.59 26.43 -8.96
C GLY A 19 -13.10 25.38 -7.99
N SER A 20 -12.74 25.82 -6.78
CA SER A 20 -12.63 24.97 -5.61
C SER A 20 -14.04 24.48 -5.25
N SER A 21 -14.44 23.36 -5.86
CA SER A 21 -15.52 22.53 -5.32
C SER A 21 -15.01 21.91 -4.02
N VAL A 22 -15.04 22.69 -2.95
CA VAL A 22 -15.06 22.16 -1.61
C VAL A 22 -16.33 21.32 -1.53
N CYS A 23 -16.16 20.00 -1.68
CA CYS A 23 -17.23 19.04 -1.47
C CYS A 23 -17.66 19.20 -0.01
N THR A 24 -18.76 19.96 0.18
CA THR A 24 -19.38 20.11 1.49
C THR A 24 -19.92 18.74 1.88
N VAL A 25 -19.14 18.00 2.68
CA VAL A 25 -19.61 16.77 3.29
C VAL A 25 -20.77 17.15 4.19
N GLN A 26 -21.99 16.97 3.69
CA GLN A 26 -23.22 17.16 4.47
C GLN A 26 -23.11 16.28 5.71
N ARG A 27 -23.20 16.88 6.89
CA ARG A 27 -23.42 16.19 8.16
C ARG A 27 -24.66 15.33 8.02
N SER A 28 -24.46 14.04 7.77
CA SER A 28 -25.50 13.09 7.47
C SER A 28 -26.15 12.57 8.76
N LYS A 29 -27.46 12.38 8.65
CA LYS A 29 -28.38 11.82 9.65
C LYS A 29 -27.81 10.62 10.39
N VAL A 30 -28.00 10.58 11.68
CA VAL A 30 -27.86 9.41 12.56
C VAL A 30 -28.69 8.25 11.99
N ILE A 31 -28.05 7.13 11.73
CA ILE A 31 -28.65 5.92 11.16
C ILE A 31 -28.71 4.84 12.23
N ASN A 32 -29.89 4.33 12.50
CA ASN A 32 -30.27 3.59 13.72
C ASN A 32 -30.75 2.18 13.44
N ASP A 33 -30.01 1.28 12.73
CA ASP A 33 -30.46 -0.10 12.65
C ASP A 33 -29.34 -1.14 12.36
N ALA A 34 -29.31 -2.22 13.13
CA ALA A 34 -28.32 -3.31 13.03
C ALA A 34 -28.40 -4.07 11.69
N THR A 35 -29.57 -4.09 11.05
CA THR A 35 -29.77 -4.70 9.71
C THR A 35 -29.09 -3.92 8.61
N GLN A 36 -28.66 -2.69 8.88
CA GLN A 36 -28.03 -1.78 7.90
C GLN A 36 -26.51 -1.80 7.89
N ALA A 37 -25.85 -2.54 8.79
CA ALA A 37 -24.38 -2.56 8.87
C ALA A 37 -23.68 -2.90 7.53
N PRO A 38 -24.14 -3.86 6.71
CA PRO A 38 -23.56 -4.13 5.39
C PRO A 38 -23.69 -2.94 4.44
N GLU A 39 -24.85 -2.28 4.44
CA GLU A 39 -25.12 -1.12 3.57
C GLU A 39 -24.30 0.10 3.99
N VAL A 40 -24.18 0.33 5.30
CA VAL A 40 -23.35 1.41 5.86
C VAL A 40 -21.89 1.20 5.50
N LEU A 41 -21.37 -0.01 5.67
CA LEU A 41 -20.00 -0.34 5.27
C LEU A 41 -19.78 -0.11 3.77
N SER A 42 -20.67 -0.63 2.93
CA SER A 42 -20.59 -0.44 1.48
C SER A 42 -20.59 1.04 1.10
N ARG A 43 -21.43 1.85 1.74
CA ARG A 43 -21.50 3.30 1.52
C ARG A 43 -20.23 4.01 1.95
N LEU A 44 -19.66 3.67 3.11
CA LEU A 44 -18.39 4.22 3.59
C LEU A 44 -17.25 3.90 2.63
N LEU A 45 -17.18 2.67 2.13
CA LEU A 45 -16.19 2.25 1.16
C LEU A 45 -16.32 3.03 -0.16
N GLN A 46 -17.53 3.15 -0.70
CA GLN A 46 -17.78 3.92 -1.93
C GLN A 46 -17.46 5.41 -1.77
N GLN A 47 -17.78 5.99 -0.61
CA GLN A 47 -17.45 7.39 -0.32
C GLN A 47 -15.95 7.61 -0.20
N ALA A 48 -15.24 6.69 0.47
CA ALA A 48 -13.79 6.76 0.61
C ALA A 48 -13.09 6.64 -0.76
N GLU A 49 -13.55 5.72 -1.59
CA GLU A 49 -13.04 5.57 -2.96
C GLU A 49 -13.28 6.81 -3.82
N ALA A 50 -14.50 7.34 -3.81
CA ALA A 50 -14.83 8.55 -4.56
C ALA A 50 -14.04 9.79 -4.09
N ALA A 51 -13.67 9.83 -2.82
CA ALA A 51 -12.85 10.88 -2.22
C ALA A 51 -11.33 10.65 -2.40
N GLY A 52 -10.89 9.53 -2.98
CA GLY A 52 -9.47 9.20 -3.11
C GLY A 52 -8.78 8.91 -1.77
N ALA A 53 -9.52 8.39 -0.78
CA ALA A 53 -8.96 8.09 0.52
C ALA A 53 -8.03 6.87 0.46
N SER A 54 -6.90 6.95 1.16
CA SER A 54 -5.99 5.82 1.35
C SER A 54 -6.43 4.88 2.46
N ASP A 55 -7.02 5.44 3.53
CA ASP A 55 -7.43 4.67 4.69
C ASP A 55 -8.79 5.18 5.23
N ILE A 56 -9.60 4.27 5.79
CA ILE A 56 -10.78 4.55 6.59
C ILE A 56 -10.47 4.18 8.03
N HIS A 57 -10.65 5.11 8.95
CA HIS A 57 -10.48 4.89 10.37
C HIS A 57 -11.86 4.86 11.05
N LEU A 58 -12.15 3.80 11.79
CA LEU A 58 -13.29 3.69 12.67
C LEU A 58 -12.78 3.59 14.11
N HIS A 59 -13.30 4.38 15.02
CA HIS A 59 -12.90 4.37 16.42
C HIS A 59 -14.11 4.37 17.34
N LEU A 60 -14.29 3.29 18.07
CA LEU A 60 -15.33 3.16 19.08
C LEU A 60 -14.96 4.03 20.29
N THR A 61 -15.80 4.99 20.67
CA THR A 61 -15.51 5.97 21.72
C THR A 61 -16.61 6.03 22.78
N GLY A 62 -16.98 4.86 23.36
CA GLY A 62 -17.82 4.78 24.56
C GLY A 62 -19.29 5.20 24.40
N GLY A 63 -19.82 5.34 23.21
CA GLY A 63 -21.22 5.72 22.93
C GLY A 63 -21.47 6.03 21.46
N GLN A 64 -20.39 6.07 20.68
CA GLN A 64 -20.47 6.34 19.26
C GLN A 64 -19.21 5.79 18.56
N THR A 65 -19.26 5.64 17.23
CA THR A 65 -18.10 5.28 16.42
C THR A 65 -17.75 6.45 15.52
N GLU A 66 -16.59 7.04 15.76
CA GLU A 66 -16.04 8.10 14.91
C GLU A 66 -15.47 7.49 13.64
N VAL A 67 -15.83 8.05 12.48
CA VAL A 67 -15.33 7.64 11.16
C VAL A 67 -14.56 8.79 10.54
N ALA A 68 -13.33 8.51 10.14
CA ALA A 68 -12.46 9.47 9.47
C ALA A 68 -11.79 8.83 8.25
N PHE A 69 -11.56 9.62 7.21
CA PHE A 69 -10.81 9.23 6.02
C PHE A 69 -9.42 9.85 6.05
N ARG A 70 -8.43 9.14 5.53
CA ARG A 70 -7.12 9.70 5.26
C ARG A 70 -7.07 10.20 3.81
N LEU A 71 -7.03 11.51 3.65
CA LEU A 71 -6.98 12.22 2.37
C LEU A 71 -5.65 12.97 2.29
N ASP A 72 -4.84 12.73 1.30
CA ASP A 72 -3.52 13.36 1.11
C ASP A 72 -2.65 13.35 2.38
N GLY A 73 -2.68 12.22 3.11
CA GLY A 73 -1.95 12.04 4.36
C GLY A 73 -2.63 12.60 5.61
N LEU A 74 -3.66 13.44 5.47
CA LEU A 74 -4.39 14.05 6.58
C LEU A 74 -5.61 13.22 6.98
N LEU A 75 -5.82 13.06 8.31
CA LEU A 75 -7.00 12.39 8.84
C LEU A 75 -8.16 13.37 8.95
N THR A 76 -9.18 13.18 8.13
CA THR A 76 -10.36 14.07 8.01
C THR A 76 -11.60 13.37 8.57
N PRO A 77 -12.24 13.90 9.63
CA PRO A 77 -13.50 13.36 10.13
C PRO A 77 -14.61 13.43 9.07
N VAL A 78 -15.36 12.34 8.92
CA VAL A 78 -16.40 12.21 7.90
C VAL A 78 -17.80 12.11 8.54
N THR A 79 -17.98 11.20 9.47
CA THR A 79 -19.28 10.98 10.13
C THR A 79 -19.07 10.31 11.49
N THR A 80 -20.18 10.21 12.21
CA THR A 80 -20.25 9.46 13.48
C THR A 80 -21.43 8.51 13.40
N LEU A 81 -21.22 7.26 13.80
CA LEU A 81 -22.24 6.23 13.89
C LEU A 81 -22.64 6.07 15.36
N GLU A 82 -23.90 5.74 15.64
CA GLU A 82 -24.31 5.33 16.99
C GLU A 82 -23.58 4.05 17.41
N SER A 83 -23.36 3.86 18.70
CA SER A 83 -22.53 2.76 19.24
C SER A 83 -22.97 1.39 18.71
N GLY A 84 -24.24 1.06 18.82
CA GLY A 84 -24.77 -0.23 18.36
C GLY A 84 -24.55 -0.48 16.87
N LEU A 85 -24.80 0.53 16.03
CA LEU A 85 -24.53 0.43 14.59
C LEU A 85 -23.04 0.33 14.30
N GLY A 86 -22.20 1.11 14.98
CA GLY A 86 -20.75 1.08 14.83
C GLY A 86 -20.15 -0.27 15.20
N GLU A 87 -20.61 -0.88 16.29
CA GLU A 87 -20.21 -2.23 16.71
C GLU A 87 -20.58 -3.28 15.67
N HIS A 88 -21.79 -3.20 15.07
CA HIS A 88 -22.20 -4.11 14.01
C HIS A 88 -21.39 -3.92 12.73
N VAL A 89 -21.03 -2.67 12.36
CA VAL A 89 -20.16 -2.39 11.23
C VAL A 89 -18.76 -2.97 11.46
N ILE A 90 -18.19 -2.78 12.65
CA ILE A 90 -16.89 -3.38 13.01
C ILE A 90 -16.98 -4.91 13.01
N GLY A 91 -18.03 -5.50 13.58
CA GLY A 91 -18.27 -6.94 13.52
C GLY A 91 -18.36 -7.46 12.08
N ARG A 92 -19.02 -6.71 11.18
CA ARG A 92 -19.08 -7.07 9.74
C ARG A 92 -17.71 -6.99 9.07
N ILE A 93 -16.92 -5.96 9.37
CA ILE A 93 -15.53 -5.82 8.87
C ILE A 93 -14.69 -7.02 9.31
N LYS A 94 -14.71 -7.35 10.60
CA LYS A 94 -13.98 -8.52 11.14
C LYS A 94 -14.41 -9.82 10.47
N PHE A 95 -15.70 -10.02 10.26
CA PHE A 95 -16.23 -11.19 9.58
C PHE A 95 -15.70 -11.32 8.15
N LEU A 96 -15.76 -10.23 7.37
CA LEU A 96 -15.27 -10.21 5.99
C LEU A 96 -13.73 -10.41 5.93
N ALA A 97 -13.01 -9.86 6.91
CA ALA A 97 -11.55 -10.00 7.01
C ALA A 97 -11.12 -11.34 7.64
N ARG A 98 -12.06 -12.24 7.97
CA ARG A 98 -11.82 -13.55 8.62
C ARG A 98 -11.13 -13.43 9.97
N LEU A 99 -11.39 -12.33 10.67
CA LEU A 99 -10.91 -12.08 12.03
C LEU A 99 -11.88 -12.65 13.07
N LYS A 100 -11.41 -12.78 14.31
CA LYS A 100 -12.24 -13.21 15.44
C LYS A 100 -13.17 -12.07 15.87
N THR A 101 -14.45 -12.19 15.58
CA THR A 101 -15.46 -11.15 15.86
C THR A 101 -15.71 -10.93 17.36
N TYR A 102 -15.49 -11.96 18.17
CA TYR A 102 -15.69 -11.94 19.63
C TYR A 102 -14.46 -11.45 20.40
N GLN A 103 -13.33 -11.20 19.73
CA GLN A 103 -12.08 -10.78 20.37
C GLN A 103 -11.81 -9.32 20.04
N ASP A 104 -11.89 -8.47 21.06
CA ASP A 104 -11.67 -7.01 20.99
C ASP A 104 -10.47 -6.54 21.82
N SER A 105 -9.90 -7.45 22.62
CA SER A 105 -8.84 -7.17 23.59
C SER A 105 -7.42 -7.36 23.03
N LEU A 106 -7.26 -7.91 21.82
CA LEU A 106 -5.98 -8.11 21.16
C LEU A 106 -5.99 -7.54 19.75
N PRO A 107 -4.84 -7.01 19.27
CA PRO A 107 -4.71 -6.60 17.89
C PRO A 107 -4.94 -7.77 16.94
N GLN A 108 -5.58 -7.50 15.80
CA GLN A 108 -5.79 -8.48 14.74
C GLN A 108 -5.54 -7.80 13.39
N ASP A 109 -4.93 -8.53 12.47
CA ASP A 109 -4.70 -8.14 11.10
C ASP A 109 -5.37 -9.13 10.14
N GLY A 110 -5.99 -8.61 9.08
CA GLY A 110 -6.68 -9.42 8.08
C GLY A 110 -6.84 -8.69 6.76
N ARG A 111 -7.50 -9.36 5.82
CA ARG A 111 -7.73 -8.83 4.48
C ARG A 111 -9.16 -9.13 4.05
N ILE A 112 -9.80 -8.18 3.39
CA ILE A 112 -11.07 -8.38 2.70
C ILE A 112 -10.74 -8.40 1.21
N ASP A 113 -11.05 -9.54 0.56
CA ASP A 113 -10.84 -9.68 -0.87
C ASP A 113 -11.78 -8.75 -1.66
N ARG A 114 -11.33 -8.29 -2.81
CA ARG A 114 -12.08 -7.42 -3.72
C ARG A 114 -13.50 -7.94 -4.01
N ARG A 115 -13.69 -9.26 -4.09
CA ARG A 115 -14.98 -9.89 -4.36
C ARG A 115 -15.98 -9.72 -3.21
N ASP A 116 -15.47 -9.65 -1.98
CA ASP A 116 -16.26 -9.62 -0.75
C ASP A 116 -16.44 -8.20 -0.20
N SER A 117 -15.60 -7.25 -0.66
CA SER A 117 -15.58 -5.88 -0.15
C SER A 117 -16.77 -5.03 -0.62
N GLY A 118 -17.32 -5.35 -1.81
CA GLY A 118 -18.23 -4.43 -2.50
C GLY A 118 -17.55 -3.14 -2.97
N ALA A 119 -16.28 -2.98 -2.65
CA ALA A 119 -15.36 -1.97 -3.16
C ALA A 119 -14.59 -2.57 -4.34
N GLY A 120 -14.12 -1.75 -5.26
CA GLY A 120 -13.39 -2.25 -6.43
C GLY A 120 -11.95 -2.68 -6.12
N CYS A 121 -11.53 -2.75 -4.84
CA CYS A 121 -10.17 -3.03 -4.40
C CYS A 121 -10.14 -4.03 -3.24
N ASP A 122 -8.97 -4.62 -3.00
CA ASP A 122 -8.69 -5.35 -1.78
C ASP A 122 -8.51 -4.37 -0.62
N ILE A 123 -8.83 -4.80 0.60
CA ILE A 123 -8.77 -3.96 1.79
C ILE A 123 -7.97 -4.69 2.87
N ARG A 124 -6.90 -4.08 3.36
CA ARG A 124 -6.24 -4.55 4.58
C ARG A 124 -6.98 -4.00 5.79
N VAL A 125 -7.22 -4.86 6.76
CA VAL A 125 -7.91 -4.53 8.01
C VAL A 125 -6.94 -4.72 9.16
N ALA A 126 -6.77 -3.68 9.97
CA ALA A 126 -6.06 -3.77 11.25
C ALA A 126 -6.99 -3.32 12.36
N THR A 127 -7.09 -4.13 13.42
CA THR A 127 -7.85 -3.79 14.62
C THR A 127 -6.91 -3.62 15.81
N TYR A 128 -7.20 -2.68 16.68
CA TYR A 128 -6.38 -2.39 17.84
C TYR A 128 -7.25 -2.00 19.05
N PRO A 129 -7.05 -2.64 20.22
CA PRO A 129 -7.75 -2.26 21.45
C PRO A 129 -7.24 -0.91 21.95
N THR A 130 -8.16 -0.03 22.33
CA THR A 130 -7.85 1.23 23.01
C THR A 130 -8.63 1.33 24.33
N VAL A 131 -8.23 2.25 25.22
CA VAL A 131 -8.92 2.49 26.48
C VAL A 131 -10.39 2.92 26.27
N ARG A 132 -10.72 3.52 25.13
CA ARG A 132 -12.06 4.02 24.83
C ARG A 132 -12.92 3.03 24.05
N GLY A 133 -12.33 1.99 23.49
CA GLY A 133 -12.95 0.99 22.62
C GLY A 133 -12.03 0.53 21.50
N GLU A 134 -12.53 -0.30 20.62
CA GLU A 134 -11.73 -0.83 19.52
C GLU A 134 -11.57 0.20 18.41
N LYS A 135 -10.36 0.29 17.87
CA LYS A 135 -10.04 1.05 16.67
C LYS A 135 -9.82 0.10 15.49
N VAL A 136 -10.43 0.41 14.36
CA VAL A 136 -10.26 -0.34 13.12
C VAL A 136 -9.76 0.59 12.05
N VAL A 137 -8.78 0.14 11.28
CA VAL A 137 -8.24 0.83 10.12
C VAL A 137 -8.41 -0.06 8.90
N LEU A 138 -9.05 0.48 7.88
CA LEU A 138 -9.20 -0.14 6.57
C LEU A 138 -8.29 0.58 5.61
N ARG A 139 -7.21 -0.06 5.14
CA ARG A 139 -6.36 0.47 4.08
C ARG A 139 -6.88 -0.01 2.74
N LEU A 140 -7.24 0.93 1.88
CA LEU A 140 -7.73 0.65 0.53
C LEU A 140 -6.51 0.50 -0.38
N PHE A 141 -6.38 -0.67 -1.02
CA PHE A 141 -5.36 -0.84 -2.04
C PHE A 141 -5.80 -0.16 -3.34
N ASN A 142 -4.89 0.57 -3.93
CA ASN A 142 -5.19 1.47 -5.04
C ASN A 142 -5.87 0.71 -6.21
N ARG A 143 -6.92 1.33 -6.78
CA ARG A 143 -7.68 0.81 -7.92
C ARG A 143 -6.97 0.98 -9.26
N ASP A 144 -6.15 2.00 -9.34
CA ASP A 144 -5.38 2.29 -10.54
C ASP A 144 -4.39 1.15 -10.67
N GLY A 145 -4.66 0.24 -11.60
CA GLY A 145 -3.87 -0.97 -11.79
C GLY A 145 -2.37 -0.67 -11.77
N VAL A 146 -1.58 -1.71 -11.61
CA VAL A 146 -0.11 -1.57 -11.64
C VAL A 146 0.29 -0.74 -12.86
N LEU A 147 1.04 0.34 -12.65
CA LEU A 147 1.56 1.19 -13.71
C LEU A 147 2.43 0.37 -14.69
N ALA A 148 2.46 0.75 -15.94
CA ALA A 148 3.47 0.25 -16.87
C ALA A 148 4.81 0.96 -16.58
N LEU A 149 5.91 0.41 -17.06
CA LEU A 149 7.24 1.02 -16.88
C LEU A 149 7.30 2.43 -17.47
N GLU A 150 6.62 2.63 -18.57
CA GLU A 150 6.51 3.89 -19.30
C GLU A 150 5.72 4.96 -18.53
N ASP A 151 4.83 4.55 -17.64
CA ASP A 151 3.98 5.43 -16.85
C ASP A 151 4.64 5.90 -15.53
N LEU A 152 5.84 5.40 -15.22
CA LEU A 152 6.53 5.69 -13.93
C LEU A 152 7.10 7.11 -13.82
N ALA A 153 6.94 7.97 -14.82
CA ALA A 153 7.54 9.30 -14.87
C ALA A 153 9.06 9.32 -14.61
N LEU A 154 9.75 8.23 -14.95
CA LEU A 154 11.21 8.14 -14.92
C LEU A 154 11.80 8.78 -16.19
N PRO A 155 13.07 9.22 -16.15
CA PRO A 155 13.77 9.64 -17.36
C PRO A 155 13.76 8.54 -18.44
N ASP A 156 13.52 8.89 -19.71
CA ASP A 156 13.37 7.93 -20.82
C ASP A 156 14.53 6.94 -20.93
N GLY A 157 15.76 7.38 -20.71
CA GLY A 157 16.94 6.51 -20.70
C GLY A 157 16.87 5.43 -19.62
N LEU A 158 16.39 5.78 -18.42
CA LEU A 158 16.28 4.86 -17.28
C LEU A 158 15.19 3.80 -17.49
N VAL A 159 14.07 4.18 -18.11
CA VAL A 159 13.01 3.21 -18.49
C VAL A 159 13.58 2.15 -19.44
N SER A 160 14.34 2.58 -20.43
CA SER A 160 14.97 1.68 -21.41
C SER A 160 16.01 0.76 -20.77
N GLU A 161 16.83 1.28 -19.86
CA GLU A 161 17.82 0.49 -19.11
C GLU A 161 17.13 -0.53 -18.20
N LEU A 162 16.08 -0.13 -17.49
CA LEU A 162 15.29 -1.01 -16.64
C LEU A 162 14.64 -2.14 -17.46
N ALA A 163 14.03 -1.80 -18.60
CA ALA A 163 13.47 -2.79 -19.51
C ALA A 163 14.54 -3.74 -20.08
N ALA A 164 15.75 -3.24 -20.34
CA ALA A 164 16.88 -4.07 -20.77
C ALA A 164 17.34 -5.00 -19.66
N PHE A 165 17.43 -4.52 -18.43
CA PHE A 165 17.77 -5.34 -17.26
C PHE A 165 16.76 -6.47 -17.04
N LEU A 166 15.46 -6.21 -17.15
CA LEU A 166 14.41 -7.22 -16.97
C LEU A 166 14.46 -8.36 -18.02
N ARG A 167 15.15 -8.15 -19.15
CA ARG A 167 15.38 -9.19 -20.16
C ARG A 167 16.55 -10.12 -19.83
N GLN A 168 17.43 -9.72 -18.90
CA GLN A 168 18.57 -10.54 -18.50
C GLN A 168 18.12 -11.80 -17.77
N GLU A 169 18.92 -12.84 -17.83
CA GLU A 169 18.66 -14.09 -17.12
C GLU A 169 19.11 -14.03 -15.67
N THR A 170 20.15 -13.25 -15.37
CA THR A 170 20.77 -13.14 -14.06
C THR A 170 21.06 -11.70 -13.72
N GLY A 171 21.17 -11.40 -12.43
CA GLY A 171 21.57 -10.09 -11.94
C GLY A 171 20.81 -9.66 -10.70
N LEU A 172 21.25 -8.56 -10.09
CA LEU A 172 20.63 -7.98 -8.89
C LEU A 172 20.23 -6.53 -9.16
N LEU A 173 18.93 -6.24 -9.07
CA LEU A 173 18.37 -4.89 -9.08
C LEU A 173 18.00 -4.50 -7.65
N LEU A 174 18.60 -3.44 -7.15
CA LEU A 174 18.26 -2.87 -5.85
C LEU A 174 17.67 -1.48 -5.98
N LEU A 175 16.44 -1.32 -5.53
CA LEU A 175 15.79 -0.02 -5.43
C LEU A 175 16.00 0.55 -4.03
N THR A 176 16.54 1.77 -3.96
CA THR A 176 16.84 2.42 -2.68
C THR A 176 16.19 3.81 -2.60
N GLY A 177 15.91 4.26 -1.40
CA GLY A 177 15.30 5.56 -1.14
C GLY A 177 14.42 5.57 0.10
N PRO A 178 13.94 6.75 0.54
CA PRO A 178 13.07 6.89 1.71
C PRO A 178 11.70 6.23 1.47
N ALA A 179 10.90 6.15 2.53
CA ALA A 179 9.50 5.74 2.42
C ALA A 179 8.74 6.70 1.48
N GLY A 180 7.84 6.18 0.67
CA GLY A 180 7.06 6.97 -0.30
C GLY A 180 7.83 7.41 -1.56
N SER A 181 9.09 6.99 -1.77
CA SER A 181 9.87 7.34 -2.96
C SER A 181 9.50 6.56 -4.23
N GLY A 182 8.48 5.69 -4.18
CA GLY A 182 8.01 4.94 -5.34
C GLY A 182 8.69 3.57 -5.55
N LYS A 183 9.48 3.06 -4.58
CA LYS A 183 10.14 1.75 -4.71
C LYS A 183 9.16 0.61 -5.02
N THR A 184 8.11 0.47 -4.22
CA THR A 184 7.07 -0.55 -4.42
C THR A 184 6.37 -0.38 -5.76
N THR A 185 6.01 0.84 -6.12
CA THR A 185 5.40 1.16 -7.43
C THR A 185 6.28 0.71 -8.59
N THR A 186 7.59 0.96 -8.49
CA THR A 186 8.57 0.54 -9.51
C THR A 186 8.71 -0.98 -9.56
N ILE A 187 8.75 -1.68 -8.40
CA ILE A 187 8.77 -3.15 -8.37
C ILE A 187 7.53 -3.72 -9.06
N TYR A 188 6.35 -3.20 -8.75
CA TYR A 188 5.12 -3.69 -9.35
C TYR A 188 5.04 -3.42 -10.85
N ALA A 189 5.57 -2.30 -11.34
CA ALA A 189 5.71 -2.05 -12.77
C ALA A 189 6.67 -3.06 -13.44
N CYS A 190 7.78 -3.40 -12.79
CA CYS A 190 8.69 -4.46 -13.26
C CYS A 190 8.00 -5.82 -13.28
N LEU A 191 7.27 -6.17 -12.21
CA LEU A 191 6.50 -7.41 -12.12
C LEU A 191 5.45 -7.52 -13.23
N ARG A 192 4.72 -6.43 -13.51
CA ARG A 192 3.77 -6.34 -14.61
C ARG A 192 4.45 -6.61 -15.97
N ALA A 193 5.57 -5.94 -16.22
CA ALA A 193 6.32 -6.12 -17.47
C ALA A 193 6.82 -7.57 -17.65
N LEU A 194 7.33 -8.19 -16.57
CA LEU A 194 7.76 -9.57 -16.54
C LEU A 194 6.60 -10.55 -16.78
N ALA A 195 5.47 -10.34 -16.12
CA ALA A 195 4.27 -11.17 -16.27
C ALA A 195 3.70 -11.10 -17.69
N GLN A 196 3.64 -9.91 -18.28
CA GLN A 196 3.19 -9.71 -19.67
C GLN A 196 4.12 -10.36 -20.69
N GLY A 197 5.41 -10.42 -20.40
CA GLY A 197 6.39 -11.13 -21.23
C GLY A 197 6.16 -12.64 -21.30
N GLY A 198 5.52 -13.24 -20.31
CA GLY A 198 5.05 -14.64 -20.27
C GLY A 198 6.13 -15.72 -20.38
N ARG A 199 7.42 -15.34 -20.33
CA ARG A 199 8.55 -16.24 -20.58
C ARG A 199 9.29 -16.68 -19.32
N LYS A 200 9.09 -15.99 -18.21
CA LYS A 200 9.83 -16.21 -16.97
C LYS A 200 8.90 -16.62 -15.85
N HIS A 201 9.31 -17.60 -15.06
CA HIS A 201 8.64 -17.93 -13.81
C HIS A 201 9.05 -16.91 -12.74
N VAL A 202 8.12 -16.01 -12.40
CA VAL A 202 8.31 -14.91 -11.48
C VAL A 202 7.71 -15.26 -10.13
N ILE A 203 8.54 -15.23 -9.09
CA ILE A 203 8.11 -15.50 -7.71
C ILE A 203 8.45 -14.29 -6.83
N THR A 204 7.55 -13.95 -5.91
CA THR A 204 7.77 -12.87 -4.94
C THR A 204 7.63 -13.34 -3.50
N VAL A 205 8.36 -12.67 -2.60
CA VAL A 205 8.16 -12.68 -1.15
C VAL A 205 7.95 -11.25 -0.70
N GLU A 206 6.80 -10.96 -0.11
CA GLU A 206 6.35 -9.60 0.21
C GLU A 206 5.80 -9.52 1.64
N ASP A 207 5.86 -8.33 2.26
CA ASP A 207 5.33 -8.07 3.59
C ASP A 207 4.66 -6.68 3.67
N PRO A 208 3.36 -6.62 3.36
CA PRO A 208 2.49 -7.62 2.73
C PRO A 208 2.52 -7.57 1.19
N VAL A 209 1.77 -8.49 0.54
CA VAL A 209 1.42 -8.38 -0.89
C VAL A 209 0.45 -7.21 -1.07
N GLU A 210 0.87 -6.16 -1.79
CA GLU A 210 0.03 -4.96 -2.01
C GLU A 210 -1.03 -5.16 -3.11
N GLN A 211 -0.69 -5.88 -4.17
CA GLN A 211 -1.61 -6.19 -5.27
C GLN A 211 -1.38 -7.61 -5.80
N ILE A 212 -2.45 -8.32 -6.12
CA ILE A 212 -2.35 -9.63 -6.76
C ILE A 212 -2.15 -9.45 -8.27
N LEU A 213 -1.07 -10.03 -8.79
CA LEU A 213 -0.71 -9.96 -10.20
C LEU A 213 -0.94 -11.31 -10.88
N PRO A 214 -1.77 -11.37 -11.92
CA PRO A 214 -1.88 -12.57 -12.75
C PRO A 214 -0.53 -12.95 -13.36
N GLY A 215 -0.17 -14.23 -13.31
CA GLY A 215 1.09 -14.73 -13.87
C GLY A 215 2.31 -14.57 -12.97
N VAL A 216 2.15 -14.07 -11.74
CA VAL A 216 3.19 -13.98 -10.72
C VAL A 216 2.80 -14.88 -9.53
N MET A 217 3.73 -15.70 -9.06
CA MET A 217 3.55 -16.46 -7.83
C MET A 217 3.96 -15.60 -6.64
N GLN A 218 2.99 -15.09 -5.89
CA GLN A 218 3.23 -14.17 -4.79
C GLN A 218 3.06 -14.87 -3.44
N THR A 219 4.03 -14.68 -2.56
CA THR A 219 4.04 -15.20 -1.19
C THR A 219 4.06 -14.06 -0.21
N GLU A 220 3.12 -14.03 0.72
CA GLU A 220 3.09 -13.07 1.82
C GLU A 220 3.77 -13.66 3.06
N VAL A 221 4.66 -12.89 3.67
CA VAL A 221 5.31 -13.21 4.95
C VAL A 221 4.26 -13.39 6.05
N ASN A 222 4.45 -14.40 6.89
CA ASN A 222 3.59 -14.64 8.05
C ASN A 222 4.43 -15.13 9.23
N GLU A 223 5.00 -14.19 9.96
CA GLU A 223 5.88 -14.49 11.10
C GLU A 223 5.18 -15.31 12.19
N ALA A 224 3.88 -15.08 12.41
CA ALA A 224 3.08 -15.84 13.38
C ALA A 224 3.00 -17.34 13.04
N ARG A 225 3.21 -17.71 11.76
CA ARG A 225 3.27 -19.10 11.27
C ARG A 225 4.71 -19.55 10.98
N GLY A 226 5.71 -18.75 11.32
CA GLY A 226 7.12 -19.06 11.05
C GLY A 226 7.56 -18.86 9.60
N LEU A 227 6.72 -18.27 8.74
CA LEU A 227 7.07 -17.94 7.36
C LEU A 227 7.71 -16.55 7.30
N THR A 228 9.00 -16.48 7.59
CA THR A 228 9.81 -15.26 7.47
C THR A 228 10.32 -15.07 6.04
N PHE A 229 10.90 -13.90 5.71
CA PHE A 229 11.54 -13.66 4.42
C PHE A 229 12.59 -14.72 4.07
N GLY A 230 13.53 -15.00 4.97
CA GLY A 230 14.60 -15.97 4.74
C GLY A 230 14.07 -17.39 4.56
N VAL A 231 13.07 -17.81 5.35
CA VAL A 231 12.43 -19.13 5.22
C VAL A 231 11.72 -19.23 3.88
N ALA A 232 10.88 -18.24 3.52
CA ALA A 232 10.16 -18.22 2.26
C ALA A 232 11.12 -18.27 1.06
N ALA A 233 12.10 -17.37 1.02
CA ALA A 233 13.04 -17.26 -0.09
C ALA A 233 13.86 -18.54 -0.30
N ARG A 234 14.35 -19.20 0.76
CA ARG A 234 15.06 -20.49 0.65
C ARG A 234 14.20 -21.61 0.05
N HIS A 235 12.93 -21.63 0.39
CA HIS A 235 12.01 -22.65 -0.16
C HIS A 235 11.63 -22.33 -1.60
N LEU A 236 11.45 -21.06 -1.94
CA LEU A 236 11.06 -20.61 -3.28
C LEU A 236 12.16 -20.81 -4.33
N LEU A 237 13.44 -20.77 -3.95
CA LEU A 237 14.55 -21.14 -4.84
C LEU A 237 14.49 -22.59 -5.34
N ARG A 238 13.68 -23.46 -4.68
CA ARG A 238 13.43 -24.85 -5.15
C ARG A 238 12.20 -24.97 -6.04
N GLN A 239 11.54 -23.85 -6.33
CA GLN A 239 10.35 -23.82 -7.21
C GLN A 239 10.71 -23.37 -8.64
N ASP A 240 11.98 -23.51 -9.04
CA ASP A 240 12.49 -23.17 -10.39
C ASP A 240 12.16 -21.73 -10.82
N PRO A 241 12.45 -20.69 -9.99
CA PRO A 241 12.24 -19.32 -10.38
C PRO A 241 13.30 -18.85 -11.37
N GLN A 242 12.93 -18.15 -12.42
CA GLN A 242 13.87 -17.36 -13.22
C GLN A 242 14.00 -15.94 -12.64
N VAL A 243 12.94 -15.44 -12.01
CA VAL A 243 12.94 -14.13 -11.34
C VAL A 243 12.48 -14.29 -9.90
N LEU A 244 13.29 -13.81 -8.97
CA LEU A 244 12.97 -13.75 -7.55
C LEU A 244 12.84 -12.30 -7.11
N VAL A 245 11.68 -11.91 -6.60
CA VAL A 245 11.48 -10.58 -6.03
C VAL A 245 11.35 -10.69 -4.52
N LEU A 246 12.28 -10.06 -3.81
CA LEU A 246 12.24 -9.94 -2.37
C LEU A 246 11.79 -8.53 -2.02
N GLY A 247 10.68 -8.38 -1.33
CA GLY A 247 10.08 -7.07 -1.03
C GLY A 247 11.09 -6.11 -0.44
N GLU A 248 11.89 -6.57 0.52
CA GLU A 248 13.01 -5.82 1.07
C GLU A 248 14.07 -6.72 1.72
N ILE A 249 15.30 -6.22 1.79
CA ILE A 249 16.41 -6.83 2.51
C ILE A 249 16.55 -6.13 3.86
N ARG A 250 16.22 -6.86 4.96
CA ARG A 250 16.28 -6.35 6.34
C ARG A 250 17.43 -6.95 7.15
N ASP A 251 17.86 -8.16 6.80
CA ASP A 251 18.81 -8.96 7.58
C ASP A 251 19.88 -9.62 6.71
N ASP A 252 20.92 -10.13 7.35
CA ASP A 252 22.11 -10.74 6.74
C ASP A 252 21.75 -12.01 5.95
N GLU A 253 20.76 -12.78 6.43
CA GLU A 253 20.32 -14.00 5.76
C GLU A 253 19.69 -13.68 4.41
N THR A 254 18.77 -12.71 4.38
CA THR A 254 18.08 -12.27 3.16
C THR A 254 19.06 -11.60 2.19
N ALA A 255 20.01 -10.79 2.70
CA ALA A 255 21.06 -10.17 1.89
C ALA A 255 21.94 -11.21 1.19
N THR A 256 22.47 -12.17 1.98
CA THR A 256 23.32 -13.25 1.46
C THR A 256 22.57 -14.09 0.43
N LEU A 257 21.31 -14.40 0.68
CA LEU A 257 20.48 -15.18 -0.23
C LEU A 257 20.24 -14.42 -1.55
N ALA A 258 19.91 -13.13 -1.49
CA ALA A 258 19.69 -12.30 -2.68
C ALA A 258 20.95 -12.25 -3.57
N VAL A 259 22.12 -11.99 -2.97
CA VAL A 259 23.40 -11.93 -3.70
C VAL A 259 23.73 -13.29 -4.31
N ARG A 260 23.64 -14.38 -3.55
CA ARG A 260 23.93 -15.72 -4.05
C ARG A 260 22.98 -16.15 -5.16
N ALA A 261 21.69 -15.89 -5.03
CA ALA A 261 20.71 -16.20 -6.07
C ALA A 261 21.04 -15.45 -7.37
N ALA A 262 21.39 -14.15 -7.28
CA ALA A 262 21.80 -13.37 -8.46
C ALA A 262 23.08 -13.90 -9.14
N LEU A 263 24.04 -14.41 -8.36
CA LEU A 263 25.28 -15.00 -8.86
C LEU A 263 25.07 -16.41 -9.45
N THR A 264 24.03 -17.12 -9.01
CA THR A 264 23.79 -18.52 -9.40
C THR A 264 22.70 -18.69 -10.46
N GLY A 265 22.40 -17.67 -11.24
CA GLY A 265 21.53 -17.83 -12.41
C GLY A 265 20.12 -17.27 -12.27
N HIS A 266 19.85 -16.46 -11.25
CA HIS A 266 18.54 -15.86 -11.06
C HIS A 266 18.57 -14.35 -11.28
N LEU A 267 17.51 -13.78 -11.84
CA LEU A 267 17.27 -12.35 -11.83
C LEU A 267 16.61 -11.98 -10.50
N VAL A 268 17.30 -11.22 -9.66
CA VAL A 268 16.80 -10.82 -8.33
C VAL A 268 16.45 -9.34 -8.34
N ILE A 269 15.27 -9.00 -7.80
CA ILE A 269 14.82 -7.62 -7.60
C ILE A 269 14.47 -7.45 -6.12
N SER A 270 14.98 -6.38 -5.49
CA SER A 270 14.68 -6.12 -4.09
C SER A 270 14.77 -4.63 -3.76
N THR A 271 14.40 -4.29 -2.51
CA THR A 271 14.66 -2.97 -1.95
C THR A 271 15.66 -3.04 -0.82
N LEU A 272 16.41 -1.97 -0.65
CA LEU A 272 17.31 -1.79 0.47
C LEU A 272 17.21 -0.34 0.97
N HIS A 273 17.08 -0.15 2.26
CA HIS A 273 17.08 1.19 2.83
C HIS A 273 18.51 1.74 2.91
N ALA A 274 18.89 2.57 1.94
CA ALA A 274 20.14 3.30 1.92
C ALA A 274 19.91 4.70 1.33
N GLY A 275 20.72 5.67 1.75
CA GLY A 275 20.61 7.06 1.29
C GLY A 275 21.33 7.36 -0.03
N SER A 276 22.13 6.42 -0.54
CA SER A 276 22.89 6.57 -1.77
C SER A 276 23.31 5.21 -2.32
N CYS A 277 23.70 5.15 -3.60
CA CYS A 277 24.27 3.94 -4.21
C CYS A 277 25.49 3.43 -3.46
N ARG A 278 26.38 4.33 -2.99
CA ARG A 278 27.51 3.94 -2.15
C ARG A 278 27.07 3.28 -0.85
N GLY A 279 26.06 3.85 -0.18
CA GLY A 279 25.50 3.28 1.04
C GLY A 279 24.84 1.90 0.84
N VAL A 280 24.39 1.59 -0.37
CA VAL A 280 23.92 0.23 -0.72
C VAL A 280 25.05 -0.77 -0.62
N PHE A 281 26.21 -0.48 -1.24
CA PHE A 281 27.39 -1.36 -1.18
C PHE A 281 27.92 -1.51 0.24
N GLU A 282 28.06 -0.41 0.98
CA GLU A 282 28.51 -0.43 2.37
C GLU A 282 27.61 -1.32 3.24
N ARG A 283 26.28 -1.24 3.02
CA ARG A 283 25.30 -2.02 3.77
C ARG A 283 25.31 -3.50 3.36
N LEU A 284 25.40 -3.82 2.07
CA LEU A 284 25.54 -5.21 1.60
C LEU A 284 26.83 -5.86 2.12
N LEU A 285 27.95 -5.15 2.08
CA LEU A 285 29.22 -5.63 2.63
C LEU A 285 29.12 -5.91 4.14
N ALA A 286 28.42 -5.06 4.88
CA ALA A 286 28.19 -5.26 6.31
C ALA A 286 27.28 -6.46 6.61
N MET A 287 26.30 -6.74 5.75
CA MET A 287 25.35 -7.84 5.91
C MET A 287 25.85 -9.18 5.35
N CYS A 288 26.79 -9.16 4.40
CA CYS A 288 27.34 -10.38 3.81
C CYS A 288 28.70 -10.70 4.44
N PRO A 289 28.81 -11.64 5.39
CA PRO A 289 30.08 -11.96 6.05
C PRO A 289 31.12 -12.56 5.11
N ASP A 290 30.69 -13.20 4.01
CA ASP A 290 31.56 -13.69 2.94
C ASP A 290 31.75 -12.58 1.89
N HIS A 291 32.71 -11.68 2.13
CA HIS A 291 33.03 -10.57 1.22
C HIS A 291 33.42 -11.00 -0.21
N ALA A 292 33.73 -12.27 -0.44
CA ALA A 292 34.01 -12.82 -1.76
C ALA A 292 32.75 -12.97 -2.66
N ALA A 293 31.56 -12.79 -2.12
CA ALA A 293 30.28 -12.93 -2.83
C ALA A 293 29.65 -11.57 -3.20
N VAL A 294 30.22 -10.45 -2.79
CA VAL A 294 29.79 -9.07 -3.09
C VAL A 294 30.85 -8.40 -3.94
#